data_9688ad6e263544205f1165fb0c10fee9
#
_entry.id   9688ad6e263544205f1165fb0c10fee9
#
_cell.length_a   1.000
_cell.length_b   1.000
_cell.length_c   1.000
_cell.angle_alpha   90.00
_cell.angle_beta   90.00
_cell.angle_gamma   90.00
#
_symmetry.space_group_name_H-M   'P 1'
#
loop_
_entity.id
_entity.type
_entity.pdbx_description
1 polymer ?
#
loop_
_entity_poly.entity_id
_entity_poly.type
_entity_poly.pdbx_seq_one_letter_code
_entity_poly.pdbx_strand_id
1 'polypeptide(L)'
;HLYLIIDEYDTPIQEGHSKDFYDEIIGFMRNFFSGAFKDNRNLSYGFLTGILRIAQESIFSGLNNLTVNSVMDKAYGQYFGFTEQEVYQMLDYYHVSEKKEELKNWYDGYLFGDKEIYNPWSVINYIAKNCTPQAYWVNTGKNEILEDVLKVATDDIIEKLYSLLQGEKNVARIDLNVVYHSLIDEPANIYSLLLAAGYLKVLEKRLQADGSYLCEVCIPNKEIAAVYKNEVLSHLLQIGAITRATANKIAESLYLNNSCNLQQAIAEYMDSSVSFYDAGTEIFYHGLMLGLLALLDTQYRIKSNRESGDGRYDISLIPREKGYPGIIMELKWKKNLTEKELAGLAVTALNQINEMRYDAEMREYGIQKILKFGVAFSGKRVKVETI
;
A
#
# COMPACT_ATOMS: atom_id res chain seq x y z
N HIS A 1 -32.49 -9.70 -31.38
CA HIS A 1 -31.28 -10.13 -30.67
C HIS A 1 -30.83 -8.99 -29.76
N LEU A 2 -30.77 -9.25 -28.46
CA LEU A 2 -30.39 -8.32 -27.41
C LEU A 2 -28.94 -8.58 -26.99
N TYR A 3 -28.14 -7.53 -26.86
CA TYR A 3 -26.88 -7.56 -26.18
C TYR A 3 -27.06 -6.86 -24.83
N LEU A 4 -26.69 -7.52 -23.74
CA LEU A 4 -26.76 -6.96 -22.40
C LEU A 4 -25.35 -6.71 -21.88
N ILE A 5 -25.01 -5.46 -21.64
CA ILE A 5 -23.72 -5.05 -21.10
C ILE A 5 -23.98 -4.37 -19.77
N ILE A 6 -23.35 -4.88 -18.71
CA ILE A 6 -23.45 -4.36 -17.35
C ILE A 6 -22.04 -4.10 -16.86
N ASP A 7 -21.74 -2.83 -16.61
CA ASP A 7 -20.47 -2.38 -16.07
C ASP A 7 -20.57 -2.25 -14.54
N GLU A 8 -19.50 -2.55 -13.84
CA GLU A 8 -19.41 -2.48 -12.38
C GLU A 8 -20.55 -3.22 -11.65
N TYR A 9 -20.83 -4.47 -12.06
CA TYR A 9 -21.95 -5.25 -11.52
C TYR A 9 -21.86 -5.50 -10.00
N ASP A 10 -20.68 -5.39 -9.43
CA ASP A 10 -20.34 -5.59 -8.03
C ASP A 10 -20.52 -4.32 -7.15
N THR A 11 -20.61 -3.13 -7.74
CA THR A 11 -20.79 -1.87 -7.01
C THR A 11 -22.00 -1.87 -6.06
N PRO A 12 -23.21 -2.31 -6.45
CA PRO A 12 -24.33 -2.36 -5.53
C PRO A 12 -24.11 -3.29 -4.33
N ILE A 13 -23.28 -4.32 -4.51
CA ILE A 13 -22.97 -5.32 -3.47
C ILE A 13 -21.95 -4.74 -2.48
N GLN A 14 -20.95 -4.02 -2.98
CA GLN A 14 -20.00 -3.28 -2.15
C GLN A 14 -20.72 -2.23 -1.27
N GLU A 15 -21.63 -1.47 -1.88
CA GLU A 15 -22.47 -0.50 -1.15
C GLU A 15 -23.37 -1.20 -0.11
N GLY A 16 -23.93 -2.36 -0.42
CA GLY A 16 -24.72 -3.16 0.51
C GLY A 16 -23.93 -3.61 1.73
N HIS A 17 -22.68 -4.00 1.51
CA HIS A 17 -21.76 -4.36 2.61
C HIS A 17 -21.42 -3.16 3.50
N SER A 18 -21.13 -2.00 2.90
CA SER A 18 -20.75 -0.78 3.62
C SER A 18 -21.91 -0.14 4.39
N LYS A 19 -23.17 -0.42 4.02
CA LYS A 19 -24.37 0.24 4.55
C LYS A 19 -25.39 -0.72 5.20
N ASP A 20 -24.95 -1.91 5.59
CA ASP A 20 -25.75 -2.92 6.33
C ASP A 20 -27.04 -3.40 5.63
N PHE A 21 -27.06 -3.43 4.27
CA PHE A 21 -28.18 -4.03 3.52
C PHE A 21 -27.73 -5.13 2.53
N TYR A 22 -26.65 -5.81 2.88
CA TYR A 22 -25.99 -6.80 2.04
C TYR A 22 -26.91 -7.94 1.58
N ASP A 23 -27.65 -8.57 2.50
CA ASP A 23 -28.54 -9.71 2.16
C ASP A 23 -29.67 -9.31 1.21
N GLU A 24 -30.18 -8.09 1.36
CA GLU A 24 -31.26 -7.58 0.51
C GLU A 24 -30.74 -7.37 -0.92
N ILE A 25 -29.58 -6.74 -1.07
CA ILE A 25 -29.00 -6.49 -2.40
C ILE A 25 -28.57 -7.80 -3.09
N ILE A 26 -28.03 -8.78 -2.37
CA ILE A 26 -27.69 -10.10 -2.90
C ILE A 26 -28.97 -10.80 -3.43
N GLY A 27 -30.06 -10.75 -2.66
CA GLY A 27 -31.35 -11.28 -3.08
C GLY A 27 -31.89 -10.64 -4.36
N PHE A 28 -31.81 -9.31 -4.44
CA PHE A 28 -32.21 -8.55 -5.61
C PHE A 28 -31.33 -8.89 -6.83
N MET A 29 -30.01 -8.84 -6.70
CA MET A 29 -29.07 -9.09 -7.82
C MET A 29 -29.19 -10.51 -8.36
N ARG A 30 -29.40 -11.50 -7.50
CA ARG A 30 -29.68 -12.90 -7.91
C ARG A 30 -30.87 -12.98 -8.82
N ASN A 31 -31.99 -12.37 -8.41
CA ASN A 31 -33.24 -12.40 -9.20
C ASN A 31 -33.06 -11.62 -10.50
N PHE A 32 -32.40 -10.49 -10.47
CA PHE A 32 -32.13 -9.66 -11.63
C PHE A 32 -31.28 -10.40 -12.66
N PHE A 33 -30.16 -10.99 -12.27
CA PHE A 33 -29.28 -11.74 -13.19
C PHE A 33 -29.94 -13.03 -13.69
N SER A 34 -30.66 -13.74 -12.83
CA SER A 34 -31.41 -14.93 -13.27
C SER A 34 -32.43 -14.57 -14.33
N GLY A 35 -33.20 -13.50 -14.14
CA GLY A 35 -34.19 -13.05 -15.13
C GLY A 35 -33.56 -12.52 -16.42
N ALA A 36 -32.41 -11.85 -16.32
CA ALA A 36 -31.72 -11.26 -17.46
C ALA A 36 -31.03 -12.31 -18.36
N PHE A 37 -30.34 -13.29 -17.73
CA PHE A 37 -29.42 -14.19 -18.43
C PHE A 37 -29.90 -15.62 -18.56
N LYS A 38 -30.72 -16.13 -17.61
CA LYS A 38 -31.15 -17.51 -17.64
C LYS A 38 -32.32 -17.69 -18.58
N ASP A 39 -32.19 -18.65 -19.53
CA ASP A 39 -33.26 -19.06 -20.46
C ASP A 39 -33.88 -17.90 -21.26
N ASN A 40 -33.19 -16.76 -21.37
CA ASN A 40 -33.68 -15.60 -22.10
C ASN A 40 -33.47 -15.77 -23.61
N ARG A 41 -34.52 -16.14 -24.32
CA ARG A 41 -34.51 -16.42 -25.78
C ARG A 41 -34.18 -15.17 -26.62
N ASN A 42 -34.33 -13.99 -26.06
CA ASN A 42 -34.02 -12.72 -26.75
C ASN A 42 -32.57 -12.30 -26.60
N LEU A 43 -31.86 -12.86 -25.63
CA LEU A 43 -30.45 -12.53 -25.34
C LEU A 43 -29.53 -13.25 -26.33
N SER A 44 -28.74 -12.50 -27.08
CA SER A 44 -27.70 -13.06 -27.95
C SER A 44 -26.35 -13.13 -27.22
N TYR A 45 -26.07 -12.15 -26.41
CA TYR A 45 -24.79 -12.06 -25.67
C TYR A 45 -24.94 -11.22 -24.40
N GLY A 46 -24.32 -11.66 -23.33
CA GLY A 46 -24.23 -10.92 -22.08
C GLY A 46 -22.78 -10.66 -21.69
N PHE A 47 -22.48 -9.47 -21.24
CA PHE A 47 -21.16 -9.05 -20.80
C PHE A 47 -21.27 -8.31 -19.48
N LEU A 48 -20.48 -8.74 -18.49
CA LEU A 48 -20.45 -8.18 -17.15
C LEU A 48 -19.01 -7.80 -16.82
N THR A 49 -18.80 -6.61 -16.27
CA THR A 49 -17.51 -6.19 -15.72
C THR A 49 -17.63 -5.89 -14.23
N GLY A 50 -16.55 -6.03 -13.49
CA GLY A 50 -16.46 -5.72 -12.07
C GLY A 50 -15.06 -5.97 -11.55
N ILE A 51 -14.77 -5.47 -10.36
CA ILE A 51 -13.49 -5.66 -9.67
C ILE A 51 -13.42 -7.06 -9.05
N LEU A 52 -14.52 -7.51 -8.41
CA LEU A 52 -14.59 -8.76 -7.69
C LEU A 52 -15.42 -9.81 -8.40
N ARG A 53 -14.93 -11.05 -8.35
CA ARG A 53 -15.73 -12.19 -8.72
C ARG A 53 -16.65 -12.60 -7.57
N ILE A 54 -17.87 -12.08 -7.54
CA ILE A 54 -18.87 -12.39 -6.50
C ILE A 54 -19.56 -13.76 -6.78
N ALA A 55 -18.81 -14.73 -7.26
CA ALA A 55 -19.36 -16.02 -7.69
C ALA A 55 -19.80 -16.92 -6.52
N GLN A 56 -19.19 -16.78 -5.34
CA GLN A 56 -19.54 -17.58 -4.15
C GLN A 56 -20.80 -17.08 -3.44
N GLU A 57 -21.22 -15.83 -3.69
CA GLU A 57 -22.41 -15.22 -3.08
C GLU A 57 -23.73 -15.70 -3.66
N SER A 58 -23.73 -16.85 -4.36
CA SER A 58 -24.93 -17.41 -5.00
C SER A 58 -25.66 -16.52 -6.02
N ILE A 59 -25.12 -15.36 -6.36
CA ILE A 59 -25.72 -14.40 -7.32
C ILE A 59 -25.84 -15.04 -8.70
N PHE A 60 -24.85 -15.83 -9.08
CA PHE A 60 -24.80 -16.56 -10.34
C PHE A 60 -25.23 -18.03 -10.21
N SER A 61 -25.82 -18.45 -9.09
CA SER A 61 -26.18 -19.86 -8.82
C SER A 61 -27.16 -20.48 -9.84
N GLY A 62 -27.75 -19.66 -10.68
CA GLY A 62 -28.64 -20.13 -11.75
C GLY A 62 -28.03 -20.08 -13.15
N LEU A 63 -26.78 -19.60 -13.31
CA LEU A 63 -26.12 -19.40 -14.60
C LEU A 63 -25.01 -20.45 -14.80
N ASN A 64 -25.23 -21.41 -15.68
CA ASN A 64 -24.30 -22.52 -15.90
C ASN A 64 -23.29 -22.29 -17.02
N ASN A 65 -23.39 -21.17 -17.74
CA ASN A 65 -22.65 -20.89 -18.97
C ASN A 65 -21.83 -19.59 -18.91
N LEU A 66 -21.47 -19.14 -17.71
CA LEU A 66 -20.57 -18.00 -17.52
C LEU A 66 -19.13 -18.38 -17.84
N THR A 67 -18.51 -17.61 -18.73
CA THR A 67 -17.05 -17.61 -18.91
C THR A 67 -16.48 -16.44 -18.13
N VAL A 68 -15.59 -16.72 -17.19
CA VAL A 68 -14.97 -15.69 -16.35
C VAL A 68 -13.54 -15.49 -16.79
N ASN A 69 -13.17 -14.23 -16.99
CA ASN A 69 -11.80 -13.81 -17.26
C ASN A 69 -11.39 -12.77 -16.22
N SER A 70 -10.19 -12.88 -15.71
CA SER A 70 -9.63 -12.00 -14.70
C SER A 70 -8.39 -11.26 -15.25
N VAL A 71 -7.83 -10.39 -14.47
CA VAL A 71 -6.55 -9.72 -14.76
C VAL A 71 -5.37 -10.71 -14.91
N MET A 72 -5.53 -11.95 -14.42
CA MET A 72 -4.52 -13.01 -14.54
C MET A 72 -4.62 -13.78 -15.88
N ASP A 73 -5.72 -13.62 -16.62
CA ASP A 73 -5.96 -14.34 -17.86
C ASP A 73 -5.47 -13.55 -19.07
N LYS A 74 -5.01 -14.27 -20.11
CA LYS A 74 -4.50 -13.65 -21.34
C LYS A 74 -5.59 -13.14 -22.27
N ALA A 75 -6.79 -13.72 -22.16
CA ALA A 75 -7.93 -13.29 -22.95
C ALA A 75 -8.34 -11.88 -22.53
N TYR A 76 -8.59 -11.03 -23.50
CA TYR A 76 -9.03 -9.64 -23.31
C TYR A 76 -8.05 -8.66 -22.64
N GLY A 77 -6.85 -9.07 -22.22
CA GLY A 77 -5.89 -8.22 -21.51
C GLY A 77 -5.56 -6.90 -22.19
N GLN A 78 -5.64 -6.84 -23.52
CA GLN A 78 -5.33 -5.62 -24.29
C GLN A 78 -6.51 -4.64 -24.45
N TYR A 79 -7.70 -4.96 -23.93
CA TYR A 79 -8.93 -4.17 -24.19
C TYR A 79 -9.35 -3.32 -22.99
N PHE A 80 -8.70 -3.48 -21.84
CA PHE A 80 -9.06 -2.79 -20.61
C PHE A 80 -8.02 -1.75 -20.17
N GLY A 81 -7.49 -1.02 -21.13
CA GLY A 81 -6.50 0.04 -20.94
C GLY A 81 -5.76 0.32 -22.24
N PHE A 82 -4.79 1.21 -22.20
CA PHE A 82 -3.93 1.48 -23.34
C PHE A 82 -2.70 0.55 -23.35
N THR A 83 -2.42 -0.02 -24.50
CA THR A 83 -1.17 -0.74 -24.74
C THR A 83 -0.01 0.26 -24.91
N GLU A 84 1.23 -0.22 -24.71
CA GLU A 84 2.42 0.60 -24.91
C GLU A 84 2.47 1.22 -26.33
N GLN A 85 2.05 0.46 -27.34
CA GLN A 85 2.02 0.94 -28.72
C GLN A 85 1.03 2.12 -28.89
N GLU A 86 -0.17 2.02 -28.34
CA GLU A 86 -1.17 3.10 -28.40
C GLU A 86 -0.69 4.35 -27.65
N VAL A 87 -0.08 4.17 -26.48
CA VAL A 87 0.51 5.28 -25.72
C VAL A 87 1.61 5.98 -26.51
N TYR A 88 2.50 5.24 -27.15
CA TYR A 88 3.57 5.83 -27.94
C TYR A 88 3.06 6.56 -29.19
N GLN A 89 2.05 6.00 -29.87
CA GLN A 89 1.37 6.71 -30.97
C GLN A 89 0.73 8.02 -30.51
N MET A 90 0.14 8.03 -29.31
CA MET A 90 -0.45 9.23 -28.72
C MET A 90 0.64 10.28 -28.42
N LEU A 91 1.76 9.89 -27.80
CA LEU A 91 2.88 10.81 -27.53
C LEU A 91 3.49 11.38 -28.82
N ASP A 92 3.60 10.57 -29.87
CA ASP A 92 4.10 11.00 -31.16
C ASP A 92 3.13 11.99 -31.84
N TYR A 93 1.81 11.74 -31.72
CA TYR A 93 0.78 12.66 -32.25
C TYR A 93 0.80 14.03 -31.55
N TYR A 94 1.03 14.08 -30.26
CA TYR A 94 1.13 15.32 -29.49
C TYR A 94 2.54 15.94 -29.48
N HIS A 95 3.50 15.37 -30.21
CA HIS A 95 4.89 15.84 -30.33
C HIS A 95 5.64 15.91 -28.97
N VAL A 96 5.41 14.92 -28.11
CA VAL A 96 6.03 14.79 -26.77
C VAL A 96 6.69 13.42 -26.56
N SER A 97 7.28 12.86 -27.62
CA SER A 97 7.86 11.51 -27.61
C SER A 97 9.04 11.35 -26.66
N GLU A 98 9.71 12.42 -26.27
CA GLU A 98 10.77 12.44 -25.26
C GLU A 98 10.25 12.11 -23.85
N LYS A 99 8.93 12.17 -23.63
CA LYS A 99 8.28 11.89 -22.36
C LYS A 99 7.97 10.40 -22.11
N LYS A 100 8.36 9.49 -23.01
CA LYS A 100 8.07 8.04 -22.92
C LYS A 100 8.48 7.44 -21.58
N GLU A 101 9.73 7.64 -21.16
CA GLU A 101 10.25 7.08 -19.91
C GLU A 101 9.56 7.66 -18.65
N GLU A 102 9.27 8.96 -18.66
CA GLU A 102 8.57 9.60 -17.55
C GLU A 102 7.15 9.05 -17.42
N LEU A 103 6.41 8.97 -18.54
CA LEU A 103 5.06 8.43 -18.58
C LEU A 103 5.03 6.96 -18.17
N LYS A 104 5.98 6.15 -18.65
CA LYS A 104 6.13 4.75 -18.28
C LYS A 104 6.30 4.58 -16.75
N ASN A 105 7.20 5.31 -16.15
CA ASN A 105 7.46 5.25 -14.73
C ASN A 105 6.25 5.65 -13.86
N TRP A 106 5.38 6.52 -14.38
CA TRP A 106 4.24 7.02 -13.63
C TRP A 106 2.97 6.20 -13.82
N TYR A 107 2.70 5.65 -15.01
CA TYR A 107 1.36 5.13 -15.37
C TYR A 107 1.35 3.75 -16.01
N ASP A 108 2.52 3.16 -16.29
CA ASP A 108 2.64 1.76 -16.70
C ASP A 108 2.57 0.83 -15.51
N GLY A 109 2.41 -0.46 -15.80
CA GLY A 109 2.65 -1.51 -14.82
C GLY A 109 1.45 -2.31 -14.40
N TYR A 110 0.29 -2.14 -15.02
CA TYR A 110 -0.79 -3.10 -14.92
C TYR A 110 -0.49 -4.27 -15.86
N LEU A 111 -0.33 -5.46 -15.30
CA LEU A 111 -0.09 -6.67 -16.10
C LEU A 111 -1.36 -7.48 -16.23
N PHE A 112 -2.01 -7.40 -17.37
CA PHE A 112 -3.20 -8.20 -17.66
C PHE A 112 -2.83 -9.41 -18.52
N GLY A 113 -2.83 -10.60 -17.90
CA GLY A 113 -2.31 -11.82 -18.50
C GLY A 113 -0.81 -11.76 -18.78
N ASP A 114 -0.44 -11.34 -19.98
CA ASP A 114 0.95 -11.12 -20.43
C ASP A 114 1.15 -9.75 -21.09
N LYS A 115 0.17 -8.85 -20.97
CA LYS A 115 0.20 -7.51 -21.57
C LYS A 115 0.40 -6.44 -20.53
N GLU A 116 1.38 -5.58 -20.73
CA GLU A 116 1.54 -4.34 -19.97
C GLU A 116 0.52 -3.32 -20.47
N ILE A 117 -0.23 -2.75 -19.53
CA ILE A 117 -1.36 -1.87 -19.79
C ILE A 117 -1.21 -0.60 -18.96
N TYR A 118 -1.50 0.51 -19.57
CA TYR A 118 -1.51 1.85 -18.97
C TYR A 118 -2.94 2.24 -18.60
N ASN A 119 -3.09 2.96 -17.48
CA ASN A 119 -4.38 3.55 -17.12
C ASN A 119 -4.76 4.67 -18.09
N PRO A 120 -5.86 4.53 -18.87
CA PRO A 120 -6.24 5.52 -19.86
C PRO A 120 -6.50 6.91 -19.29
N TRP A 121 -7.16 6.98 -18.13
CA TRP A 121 -7.45 8.25 -17.46
C TRP A 121 -6.18 9.02 -17.11
N SER A 122 -5.21 8.33 -16.56
CA SER A 122 -3.94 8.93 -16.14
C SER A 122 -3.11 9.39 -17.32
N VAL A 123 -3.04 8.60 -18.39
CA VAL A 123 -2.31 8.96 -19.62
C VAL A 123 -2.95 10.18 -20.30
N ILE A 124 -4.27 10.22 -20.44
CA ILE A 124 -4.98 11.33 -21.06
C ILE A 124 -4.78 12.62 -20.26
N ASN A 125 -4.93 12.55 -18.93
CA ASN A 125 -4.74 13.72 -18.07
C ASN A 125 -3.29 14.21 -18.06
N TYR A 126 -2.31 13.31 -18.08
CA TYR A 126 -0.90 13.66 -18.17
C TYR A 126 -0.62 14.49 -19.42
N ILE A 127 -1.07 14.04 -20.59
CA ILE A 127 -0.89 14.76 -21.85
C ILE A 127 -1.67 16.08 -21.82
N ALA A 128 -2.93 16.07 -21.40
CA ALA A 128 -3.78 17.26 -21.35
C ALA A 128 -3.24 18.35 -20.41
N LYS A 129 -2.47 17.97 -19.38
CA LYS A 129 -1.85 18.91 -18.44
C LYS A 129 -0.36 19.17 -18.74
N ASN A 130 -0.02 19.26 -20.02
CA ASN A 130 1.34 19.56 -20.49
C ASN A 130 2.41 18.60 -19.94
N CYS A 131 2.11 17.32 -19.91
CA CYS A 131 2.98 16.26 -19.41
C CYS A 131 3.49 16.51 -17.97
N THR A 132 2.62 17.02 -17.10
CA THR A 132 2.94 17.20 -15.69
C THR A 132 2.58 15.90 -14.93
N PRO A 133 3.56 15.18 -14.35
CA PRO A 133 3.30 13.92 -13.67
C PRO A 133 2.62 14.15 -12.32
N GLN A 134 1.46 13.52 -12.12
CA GLN A 134 0.65 13.56 -10.89
C GLN A 134 -0.12 12.24 -10.74
N ALA A 135 -0.61 11.98 -9.54
CA ALA A 135 -1.53 10.88 -9.28
C ALA A 135 -2.96 11.28 -9.70
N TYR A 136 -3.28 11.09 -10.97
CA TYR A 136 -4.57 11.50 -11.55
C TYR A 136 -5.71 10.57 -11.20
N TRP A 137 -5.43 9.29 -11.01
CA TRP A 137 -6.44 8.27 -10.70
C TRP A 137 -7.02 8.43 -9.29
N VAL A 138 -6.22 8.90 -8.33
CA VAL A 138 -6.61 9.11 -6.92
C VAL A 138 -7.87 9.97 -6.74
N ASN A 139 -8.12 10.89 -7.68
CA ASN A 139 -9.21 11.85 -7.56
C ASN A 139 -10.49 11.41 -8.32
N THR A 140 -10.53 10.20 -8.88
CA THR A 140 -11.65 9.74 -9.73
C THR A 140 -12.60 8.79 -9.04
N GLY A 141 -12.21 8.21 -7.92
CA GLY A 141 -13.03 7.30 -7.12
C GLY A 141 -12.67 7.39 -5.66
N LYS A 142 -13.53 6.90 -4.80
CA LYS A 142 -13.17 6.70 -3.39
C LYS A 142 -12.20 5.54 -3.31
N ASN A 143 -11.08 5.70 -2.59
CA ASN A 143 -10.12 4.64 -2.31
C ASN A 143 -10.67 3.66 -1.23
N GLU A 144 -11.99 3.43 -1.23
CA GLU A 144 -12.71 2.66 -0.21
C GLU A 144 -12.12 1.27 -0.02
N ILE A 145 -11.70 0.61 -1.11
CA ILE A 145 -11.10 -0.73 -1.04
C ILE A 145 -9.81 -0.71 -0.21
N LEU A 146 -8.93 0.27 -0.43
CA LEU A 146 -7.68 0.36 0.32
C LEU A 146 -7.93 0.78 1.77
N GLU A 147 -8.89 1.69 2.01
CA GLU A 147 -9.32 2.03 3.37
C GLU A 147 -9.89 0.81 4.12
N ASP A 148 -10.74 0.01 3.47
CA ASP A 148 -11.33 -1.18 4.08
C ASP A 148 -10.27 -2.25 4.35
N VAL A 149 -9.31 -2.43 3.44
CA VAL A 149 -8.14 -3.29 3.67
C VAL A 149 -7.35 -2.84 4.89
N LEU A 150 -7.07 -1.54 5.02
CA LEU A 150 -6.30 -1.01 6.13
C LEU A 150 -7.01 -1.14 7.48
N LYS A 151 -8.35 -1.05 7.51
CA LYS A 151 -9.15 -1.25 8.74
C LYS A 151 -9.04 -2.67 9.32
N VAL A 152 -8.88 -3.67 8.45
CA VAL A 152 -8.81 -5.09 8.83
C VAL A 152 -7.39 -5.67 8.79
N ALA A 153 -6.41 -4.88 8.31
CA ALA A 153 -5.03 -5.31 8.17
C ALA A 153 -4.39 -5.58 9.53
N THR A 154 -3.73 -6.72 9.65
CA THR A 154 -2.86 -7.04 10.78
C THR A 154 -1.52 -6.31 10.66
N ASP A 155 -0.76 -6.24 11.76
CA ASP A 155 0.56 -5.60 11.77
C ASP A 155 1.51 -6.18 10.70
N ASP A 156 1.48 -7.51 10.48
CA ASP A 156 2.24 -8.19 9.43
C ASP A 156 1.85 -7.71 8.01
N ILE A 157 0.56 -7.46 7.78
CA ILE A 157 0.08 -6.92 6.50
C ILE A 157 0.52 -5.47 6.32
N ILE A 158 0.38 -4.65 7.36
CA ILE A 158 0.84 -3.25 7.33
C ILE A 158 2.35 -3.18 7.05
N GLU A 159 3.16 -4.02 7.69
CA GLU A 159 4.60 -4.10 7.45
C GLU A 159 4.89 -4.48 5.98
N LYS A 160 4.21 -5.47 5.45
CA LYS A 160 4.35 -5.89 4.04
C LYS A 160 3.87 -4.83 3.04
N LEU A 161 2.76 -4.16 3.32
CA LEU A 161 2.30 -3.02 2.49
C LEU A 161 3.33 -1.88 2.51
N TYR A 162 3.96 -1.66 3.67
CA TYR A 162 5.01 -0.67 3.79
C TYR A 162 6.29 -1.07 3.02
N SER A 163 6.69 -2.34 3.06
CA SER A 163 7.84 -2.83 2.27
C SER A 163 7.61 -2.67 0.76
N LEU A 164 6.38 -2.88 0.30
CA LEU A 164 6.00 -2.59 -1.09
C LEU A 164 6.18 -1.11 -1.46
N LEU A 165 5.84 -0.19 -0.55
CA LEU A 165 6.08 1.25 -0.75
C LEU A 165 7.57 1.60 -0.88
N GLN A 166 8.45 0.83 -0.24
CA GLN A 166 9.89 0.99 -0.37
C GLN A 166 10.45 0.42 -1.69
N GLY A 167 9.57 -0.14 -2.53
CA GLY A 167 9.94 -0.76 -3.80
C GLY A 167 10.40 -2.21 -3.65
N GLU A 168 10.11 -2.84 -2.52
CA GLU A 168 10.36 -4.27 -2.32
C GLU A 168 9.27 -5.09 -3.01
N LYS A 169 9.56 -6.37 -3.18
CA LYS A 169 8.65 -7.35 -3.72
C LYS A 169 8.21 -8.28 -2.61
N ASN A 170 6.94 -8.63 -2.58
CA ASN A 170 6.42 -9.58 -1.61
C ASN A 170 5.88 -10.84 -2.30
N VAL A 171 5.99 -11.95 -1.62
CA VAL A 171 5.35 -13.19 -2.05
C VAL A 171 3.99 -13.29 -1.36
N ALA A 172 2.94 -13.36 -2.16
CA ALA A 172 1.56 -13.43 -1.68
C ALA A 172 0.79 -14.56 -2.37
N ARG A 173 -0.13 -15.15 -1.63
CA ARG A 173 -1.13 -16.08 -2.20
C ARG A 173 -2.26 -15.24 -2.80
N ILE A 174 -2.59 -15.52 -4.05
CA ILE A 174 -3.66 -14.86 -4.78
C ILE A 174 -4.74 -15.90 -5.11
N ASP A 175 -5.93 -15.65 -4.61
CA ASP A 175 -7.15 -16.38 -4.98
C ASP A 175 -8.11 -15.41 -5.66
N LEU A 176 -8.41 -15.66 -6.92
CA LEU A 176 -9.33 -14.82 -7.71
C LEU A 176 -10.81 -15.08 -7.40
N ASN A 177 -11.11 -16.05 -6.54
CA ASN A 177 -12.47 -16.36 -6.09
C ASN A 177 -12.80 -15.73 -4.72
N VAL A 178 -12.04 -14.73 -4.31
CA VAL A 178 -12.24 -14.02 -3.03
C VAL A 178 -13.62 -13.36 -3.00
N VAL A 179 -14.29 -13.51 -1.88
CA VAL A 179 -15.57 -12.89 -1.55
C VAL A 179 -15.33 -11.72 -0.59
N TYR A 180 -16.07 -10.64 -0.74
CA TYR A 180 -15.91 -9.44 0.12
C TYR A 180 -16.08 -9.77 1.61
N HIS A 181 -16.99 -10.69 1.95
CA HIS A 181 -17.24 -11.11 3.33
C HIS A 181 -16.08 -11.89 3.97
N SER A 182 -15.25 -12.57 3.17
CA SER A 182 -14.11 -13.34 3.66
C SER A 182 -12.81 -12.53 3.84
N LEU A 183 -12.82 -11.23 3.58
CA LEU A 183 -11.63 -10.38 3.75
C LEU A 183 -11.19 -10.27 5.22
N ILE A 184 -12.17 -10.30 6.12
CA ILE A 184 -11.91 -10.19 7.57
C ILE A 184 -11.31 -11.50 8.12
N ASP A 185 -11.72 -12.64 7.56
CA ASP A 185 -11.37 -13.95 8.11
C ASP A 185 -10.03 -14.50 7.59
N GLU A 186 -9.60 -14.09 6.39
CA GLU A 186 -8.36 -14.56 5.78
C GLU A 186 -7.49 -13.40 5.24
N PRO A 187 -6.39 -13.07 5.92
CA PRO A 187 -5.46 -12.00 5.48
C PRO A 187 -4.89 -12.19 4.08
N ALA A 188 -4.79 -13.44 3.60
CA ALA A 188 -4.36 -13.74 2.23
C ALA A 188 -5.28 -13.12 1.16
N ASN A 189 -6.56 -12.91 1.48
CA ASN A 189 -7.55 -12.33 0.57
C ASN A 189 -7.30 -10.85 0.27
N ILE A 190 -6.64 -10.14 1.17
CA ILE A 190 -6.26 -8.74 1.01
C ILE A 190 -5.42 -8.53 -0.25
N TYR A 191 -4.43 -9.39 -0.50
CA TYR A 191 -3.57 -9.28 -1.69
C TYR A 191 -4.34 -9.55 -2.98
N SER A 192 -5.30 -10.49 -2.94
CA SER A 192 -6.17 -10.79 -4.07
C SER A 192 -7.06 -9.59 -4.43
N LEU A 193 -7.63 -8.94 -3.42
CA LEU A 193 -8.43 -7.73 -3.58
C LEU A 193 -7.60 -6.56 -4.12
N LEU A 194 -6.43 -6.31 -3.54
CA LEU A 194 -5.53 -5.24 -3.98
C LEU A 194 -5.04 -5.46 -5.42
N LEU A 195 -4.81 -6.72 -5.82
CA LEU A 195 -4.48 -7.06 -7.21
C LEU A 195 -5.65 -6.79 -8.15
N ALA A 196 -6.86 -7.27 -7.81
CA ALA A 196 -8.05 -7.08 -8.63
C ALA A 196 -8.42 -5.60 -8.79
N ALA A 197 -8.22 -4.80 -7.74
CA ALA A 197 -8.46 -3.36 -7.74
C ALA A 197 -7.33 -2.53 -8.38
N GLY A 198 -6.25 -3.17 -8.88
CA GLY A 198 -5.14 -2.48 -9.55
C GLY A 198 -4.11 -1.84 -8.62
N TYR A 199 -4.16 -2.12 -7.33
CA TYR A 199 -3.14 -1.63 -6.39
C TYR A 199 -1.86 -2.46 -6.38
N LEU A 200 -1.87 -3.66 -6.93
CA LEU A 200 -0.72 -4.55 -7.07
C LEU A 200 -0.54 -5.01 -8.52
N LYS A 201 0.70 -5.35 -8.84
CA LYS A 201 1.12 -6.01 -10.09
C LYS A 201 1.73 -7.35 -9.74
N VAL A 202 1.42 -8.40 -10.51
CA VAL A 202 2.09 -9.69 -10.44
C VAL A 202 3.31 -9.69 -11.34
N LEU A 203 4.46 -10.08 -10.81
CA LEU A 203 5.71 -10.24 -11.58
C LEU A 203 5.90 -11.69 -12.01
N GLU A 204 5.72 -12.63 -11.07
CA GLU A 204 5.79 -14.06 -11.30
C GLU A 204 4.61 -14.76 -10.62
N LYS A 205 4.12 -15.83 -11.23
CA LYS A 205 3.02 -16.62 -10.66
C LYS A 205 3.29 -18.12 -10.79
N ARG A 206 2.89 -18.88 -9.76
CA ARG A 206 2.93 -20.34 -9.72
C ARG A 206 1.60 -20.87 -9.26
N LEU A 207 0.95 -21.68 -10.11
CA LEU A 207 -0.31 -22.34 -9.77
C LEU A 207 -0.07 -23.35 -8.64
N GLN A 208 -0.93 -23.33 -7.64
CA GLN A 208 -0.95 -24.26 -6.52
C GLN A 208 -1.94 -25.39 -6.76
N ALA A 209 -1.84 -26.49 -6.00
CA ALA A 209 -2.69 -27.67 -6.14
C ALA A 209 -4.17 -27.38 -5.81
N ASP A 210 -4.47 -26.36 -5.06
CA ASP A 210 -5.81 -25.90 -4.69
C ASP A 210 -6.45 -24.92 -5.68
N GLY A 211 -5.74 -24.59 -6.76
CA GLY A 211 -6.19 -23.64 -7.79
C GLY A 211 -5.84 -22.17 -7.51
N SER A 212 -5.30 -21.85 -6.33
CA SER A 212 -4.76 -20.52 -6.05
C SER A 212 -3.39 -20.30 -6.72
N TYR A 213 -2.90 -19.07 -6.71
CA TYR A 213 -1.57 -18.73 -7.21
C TYR A 213 -0.67 -18.23 -6.07
N LEU A 214 0.58 -18.70 -6.05
CA LEU A 214 1.64 -18.05 -5.29
C LEU A 214 2.33 -17.06 -6.22
N CYS A 215 2.23 -15.76 -5.90
CA CYS A 215 2.68 -14.68 -6.75
C CYS A 215 3.75 -13.83 -6.08
N GLU A 216 4.77 -13.43 -6.84
CA GLU A 216 5.60 -12.29 -6.50
C GLU A 216 4.87 -11.02 -6.92
N VAL A 217 4.59 -10.10 -5.98
CA VAL A 217 3.82 -8.89 -6.21
C VAL A 217 4.62 -7.64 -5.87
N CYS A 218 4.32 -6.54 -6.56
CA CYS A 218 4.86 -5.21 -6.28
C CYS A 218 3.82 -4.13 -6.55
N ILE A 219 4.11 -2.89 -6.15
CA ILE A 219 3.32 -1.72 -6.57
C ILE A 219 3.58 -1.46 -8.06
N PRO A 220 2.53 -1.22 -8.88
CA PRO A 220 2.67 -1.11 -10.34
C PRO A 220 3.57 0.03 -10.78
N ASN A 221 3.38 1.23 -10.24
CA ASN A 221 3.97 2.46 -10.72
C ASN A 221 3.99 3.57 -9.65
N LYS A 222 4.54 4.73 -9.99
CA LYS A 222 4.65 5.87 -9.07
C LYS A 222 3.31 6.49 -8.70
N GLU A 223 2.31 6.46 -9.57
CA GLU A 223 0.96 6.93 -9.27
C GLU A 223 0.36 6.13 -8.13
N ILE A 224 0.36 4.81 -8.24
CA ILE A 224 -0.17 3.92 -7.21
C ILE A 224 0.66 3.99 -5.93
N ALA A 225 1.98 4.13 -6.02
CA ALA A 225 2.82 4.36 -4.84
C ALA A 225 2.42 5.64 -4.08
N ALA A 226 2.04 6.71 -4.79
CA ALA A 226 1.55 7.93 -4.17
C ALA A 226 0.18 7.74 -3.49
N VAL A 227 -0.71 6.92 -4.07
CA VAL A 227 -2.00 6.55 -3.45
C VAL A 227 -1.77 5.77 -2.16
N TYR A 228 -1.01 4.68 -2.23
CA TYR A 228 -0.68 3.88 -1.05
C TYR A 228 -0.11 4.73 0.08
N LYS A 229 0.84 5.60 -0.26
CA LYS A 229 1.46 6.50 0.70
C LYS A 229 0.42 7.38 1.39
N ASN A 230 -0.47 8.00 0.64
CA ASN A 230 -1.48 8.89 1.18
C ASN A 230 -2.48 8.13 2.06
N GLU A 231 -2.96 6.97 1.61
CA GLU A 231 -3.95 6.17 2.35
C GLU A 231 -3.35 5.52 3.60
N VAL A 232 -2.17 4.90 3.49
CA VAL A 232 -1.47 4.33 4.66
C VAL A 232 -1.15 5.42 5.67
N LEU A 233 -0.70 6.60 5.22
CA LEU A 233 -0.49 7.74 6.10
C LEU A 233 -1.78 8.22 6.74
N SER A 234 -2.86 8.34 5.96
CA SER A 234 -4.18 8.76 6.46
C SER A 234 -4.70 7.78 7.50
N HIS A 235 -4.55 6.48 7.27
CA HIS A 235 -4.95 5.44 8.20
C HIS A 235 -4.15 5.50 9.50
N LEU A 236 -2.82 5.60 9.42
CA LEU A 236 -1.94 5.79 10.58
C LEU A 236 -2.25 7.09 11.34
N LEU A 237 -2.66 8.15 10.62
CA LEU A 237 -3.11 9.41 11.20
C LEU A 237 -4.49 9.29 11.88
N GLN A 238 -5.39 8.44 11.38
CA GLN A 238 -6.72 8.21 11.96
C GLN A 238 -6.65 7.33 13.20
N ILE A 239 -5.84 6.28 13.19
CA ILE A 239 -5.61 5.41 14.36
C ILE A 239 -4.98 6.20 15.50
N GLY A 240 -4.22 7.23 15.19
CA GLY A 240 -3.48 8.00 16.21
C GLY A 240 -3.34 9.46 15.87
N ALA A 241 -4.41 10.22 15.64
CA ALA A 241 -4.44 11.70 15.61
C ALA A 241 -3.07 12.45 15.45
N ILE A 242 -2.15 11.94 14.57
CA ILE A 242 -0.92 12.69 14.27
C ILE A 242 -1.34 13.95 13.56
N THR A 243 -1.24 15.07 14.22
CA THR A 243 -1.44 16.36 13.56
C THR A 243 -0.22 16.64 12.66
N ARG A 244 -0.42 17.39 11.58
CA ARG A 244 0.68 17.91 10.75
C ARG A 244 1.72 18.65 11.61
N ALA A 245 1.29 19.25 12.70
CA ALA A 245 2.12 19.93 13.68
C ALA A 245 3.07 18.95 14.40
N THR A 246 2.58 17.80 14.85
CA THR A 246 3.41 16.76 15.49
C THR A 246 4.45 16.22 14.53
N ALA A 247 4.07 15.92 13.29
CA ALA A 247 5.00 15.44 12.28
C ALA A 247 6.08 16.47 11.95
N ASN A 248 5.73 17.76 11.85
CA ASN A 248 6.72 18.82 11.66
C ASN A 248 7.67 18.95 12.85
N LYS A 249 7.18 18.83 14.09
CA LYS A 249 8.03 18.83 15.30
C LYS A 249 9.03 17.66 15.28
N ILE A 250 8.59 16.47 14.88
CA ILE A 250 9.45 15.29 14.75
C ILE A 250 10.53 15.53 13.69
N ALA A 251 10.12 15.98 12.49
CA ALA A 251 11.05 16.29 11.40
C ALA A 251 12.10 17.30 11.81
N GLU A 252 11.71 18.40 12.40
CA GLU A 252 12.60 19.46 12.89
C GLU A 252 13.54 18.94 13.98
N SER A 253 13.03 18.15 14.92
CA SER A 253 13.82 17.57 16.02
C SER A 253 14.91 16.63 15.50
N LEU A 254 14.58 15.82 14.49
CA LEU A 254 15.54 14.93 13.83
C LEU A 254 16.60 15.72 13.09
N TYR A 255 16.20 16.71 12.29
CA TYR A 255 17.12 17.54 11.52
C TYR A 255 18.11 18.30 12.40
N LEU A 256 17.62 18.83 13.53
CA LEU A 256 18.41 19.59 14.51
C LEU A 256 19.19 18.71 15.51
N ASN A 257 19.09 17.38 15.39
CA ASN A 257 19.68 16.42 16.34
C ASN A 257 19.25 16.66 17.79
N ASN A 258 17.97 17.00 18.00
CA ASN A 258 17.43 17.35 19.31
C ASN A 258 16.62 16.19 19.92
N SER A 259 17.29 15.35 20.72
CA SER A 259 16.64 14.19 21.37
C SER A 259 15.53 14.58 22.34
N CYS A 260 15.65 15.71 23.04
CA CYS A 260 14.63 16.16 23.99
C CYS A 260 13.31 16.54 23.29
N ASN A 261 13.40 17.33 22.22
CA ASN A 261 12.23 17.71 21.43
C ASN A 261 11.61 16.51 20.71
N LEU A 262 12.44 15.59 20.18
CA LEU A 262 11.96 14.35 19.56
C LEU A 262 11.23 13.48 20.58
N GLN A 263 11.81 13.27 21.76
CA GLN A 263 11.18 12.53 22.85
C GLN A 263 9.85 13.14 23.24
N GLN A 264 9.80 14.46 23.42
CA GLN A 264 8.56 15.16 23.77
C GLN A 264 7.47 15.01 22.70
N ALA A 265 7.83 15.17 21.43
CA ALA A 265 6.86 15.03 20.33
C ALA A 265 6.29 13.61 20.23
N ILE A 266 7.13 12.58 20.42
CA ILE A 266 6.68 11.18 20.45
C ILE A 266 5.82 10.93 21.69
N ALA A 267 6.20 11.43 22.88
CA ALA A 267 5.45 11.25 24.12
C ALA A 267 4.05 11.91 24.04
N GLU A 268 3.98 13.17 23.57
CA GLU A 268 2.71 13.87 23.34
C GLU A 268 1.77 13.07 22.42
N TYR A 269 2.34 12.49 21.37
CA TYR A 269 1.59 11.63 20.47
C TYR A 269 1.12 10.33 21.16
N MET A 270 1.99 9.63 21.86
CA MET A 270 1.65 8.41 22.60
C MET A 270 0.54 8.63 23.61
N ASP A 271 0.56 9.76 24.33
CA ASP A 271 -0.46 10.09 25.33
C ASP A 271 -1.82 10.38 24.72
N SER A 272 -1.84 11.11 23.60
CA SER A 272 -3.08 11.57 22.98
C SER A 272 -3.78 10.52 22.11
N SER A 273 -3.03 9.56 21.55
CA SER A 273 -3.49 8.81 20.40
C SER A 273 -3.36 7.29 20.53
N VAL A 274 -2.56 6.78 21.47
CA VAL A 274 -2.31 5.34 21.61
C VAL A 274 -3.10 4.77 22.79
N SER A 275 -3.83 3.67 22.57
CA SER A 275 -4.44 2.91 23.66
C SER A 275 -3.36 2.21 24.48
N PHE A 276 -3.56 2.13 25.80
CA PHE A 276 -2.65 1.39 26.68
C PHE A 276 -2.56 -0.11 26.34
N TYR A 277 -3.60 -0.65 25.70
CA TYR A 277 -3.66 -2.06 25.28
C TYR A 277 -2.88 -2.33 24.01
N ASP A 278 -2.68 -1.34 23.15
CA ASP A 278 -1.97 -1.46 21.87
C ASP A 278 -0.46 -1.32 22.06
N ALA A 279 -0.04 -0.59 23.10
CA ALA A 279 1.35 -0.36 23.44
C ALA A 279 2.00 -1.57 24.12
N GLY A 280 2.39 -2.61 23.39
CA GLY A 280 2.86 -3.82 24.03
C GLY A 280 3.77 -4.75 23.25
N THR A 281 4.12 -4.43 22.01
CA THR A 281 4.99 -5.27 21.17
C THR A 281 6.05 -4.42 20.44
N GLU A 282 7.18 -5.04 20.11
CA GLU A 282 8.24 -4.38 19.33
C GLU A 282 7.72 -3.93 17.95
N ILE A 283 6.91 -4.76 17.32
CA ILE A 283 6.29 -4.51 16.02
C ILE A 283 5.41 -3.25 16.06
N PHE A 284 4.65 -3.07 17.15
CA PHE A 284 3.83 -1.87 17.32
C PHE A 284 4.67 -0.59 17.30
N TYR A 285 5.74 -0.52 18.11
CA TYR A 285 6.58 0.68 18.18
C TYR A 285 7.35 0.93 16.88
N HIS A 286 7.75 -0.13 16.20
CA HIS A 286 8.39 -0.04 14.90
C HIS A 286 7.43 0.54 13.85
N GLY A 287 6.23 0.00 13.74
CA GLY A 287 5.17 0.52 12.86
C GLY A 287 4.78 1.97 13.18
N LEU A 288 4.65 2.29 14.48
CA LEU A 288 4.41 3.65 14.96
C LEU A 288 5.47 4.63 14.48
N MET A 289 6.75 4.29 14.69
CA MET A 289 7.87 5.16 14.27
C MET A 289 7.93 5.31 12.76
N LEU A 290 7.68 4.24 12.00
CA LEU A 290 7.59 4.33 10.55
C LEU A 290 6.48 5.28 10.09
N GLY A 291 5.30 5.20 10.73
CA GLY A 291 4.19 6.12 10.46
C GLY A 291 4.54 7.58 10.75
N LEU A 292 5.16 7.86 11.90
CA LEU A 292 5.60 9.19 12.28
C LEU A 292 6.64 9.76 11.30
N LEU A 293 7.52 8.92 10.77
CA LEU A 293 8.60 9.30 9.85
C LEU A 293 8.15 9.37 8.39
N ALA A 294 7.03 8.75 8.03
CA ALA A 294 6.56 8.64 6.65
C ALA A 294 6.35 10.00 5.97
N LEU A 295 6.06 11.07 6.72
CA LEU A 295 5.96 12.43 6.21
C LEU A 295 7.30 13.00 5.72
N LEU A 296 8.44 12.41 6.11
CA LEU A 296 9.78 12.78 5.66
C LEU A 296 10.17 12.15 4.30
N ASP A 297 9.34 11.29 3.72
CA ASP A 297 9.68 10.55 2.50
C ASP A 297 9.90 11.44 1.26
N THR A 298 9.43 12.68 1.26
CA THR A 298 9.77 13.65 0.22
C THR A 298 11.25 14.05 0.25
N GLN A 299 11.85 14.08 1.43
CA GLN A 299 13.25 14.49 1.68
C GLN A 299 14.18 13.29 1.85
N TYR A 300 13.64 12.17 2.34
CA TYR A 300 14.40 10.96 2.68
C TYR A 300 13.81 9.72 2.01
N ARG A 301 14.66 8.76 1.66
CA ARG A 301 14.26 7.38 1.44
C ARG A 301 14.30 6.66 2.78
N ILE A 302 13.16 6.25 3.28
CA ILE A 302 13.06 5.53 4.55
C ILE A 302 13.27 4.03 4.27
N LYS A 303 14.17 3.41 5.00
CA LYS A 303 14.42 1.97 4.97
C LYS A 303 14.21 1.40 6.37
N SER A 304 13.71 0.19 6.44
CA SER A 304 13.39 -0.50 7.68
C SER A 304 13.91 -1.93 7.63
N ASN A 305 14.39 -2.43 8.77
CA ASN A 305 14.83 -3.81 8.95
C ASN A 305 15.84 -4.32 7.90
N ARG A 306 16.82 -3.50 7.51
CA ARG A 306 17.84 -3.84 6.52
C ARG A 306 19.19 -4.16 7.15
N GLU A 307 19.90 -5.08 6.50
CA GLU A 307 21.29 -5.36 6.84
C GLU A 307 22.19 -4.19 6.47
N SER A 308 23.07 -3.78 7.40
CA SER A 308 24.13 -2.81 7.16
C SER A 308 25.22 -3.02 8.19
N GLY A 309 26.50 -2.97 7.78
CA GLY A 309 27.63 -3.29 8.63
C GLY A 309 27.57 -4.74 9.12
N ASP A 310 27.68 -4.91 10.42
CA ASP A 310 27.75 -6.23 11.07
C ASP A 310 26.39 -6.69 11.65
N GLY A 311 25.28 -6.05 11.25
CA GLY A 311 23.95 -6.39 11.74
C GLY A 311 22.80 -5.77 10.96
N ARG A 312 21.62 -5.71 11.58
CA ARG A 312 20.38 -5.22 10.99
C ARG A 312 19.87 -4.04 11.82
N TYR A 313 19.71 -2.87 11.20
CA TYR A 313 19.12 -1.71 11.84
C TYR A 313 17.60 -1.70 11.75
N ASP A 314 16.93 -1.00 12.67
CA ASP A 314 15.48 -0.90 12.65
C ASP A 314 14.99 0.11 11.61
N ILE A 315 15.46 1.35 11.64
CA ILE A 315 15.04 2.39 10.71
C ILE A 315 16.24 3.23 10.23
N SER A 316 16.30 3.50 8.94
CA SER A 316 17.24 4.45 8.37
C SER A 316 16.56 5.41 7.39
N LEU A 317 16.98 6.68 7.44
CA LEU A 317 16.52 7.74 6.55
C LEU A 317 17.70 8.20 5.69
N ILE A 318 17.68 7.81 4.42
CA ILE A 318 18.71 8.14 3.45
C ILE A 318 18.26 9.40 2.69
N PRO A 319 18.99 10.51 2.74
CA PRO A 319 18.59 11.75 2.09
C PRO A 319 18.49 11.58 0.56
N ARG A 320 17.46 12.14 -0.04
CA ARG A 320 17.28 12.17 -1.50
C ARG A 320 18.09 13.27 -2.17
N GLU A 321 18.42 14.32 -1.42
CA GLU A 321 19.19 15.47 -1.89
C GLU A 321 20.44 15.69 -1.04
N LYS A 322 21.47 16.24 -1.67
CA LYS A 322 22.71 16.62 -0.98
C LYS A 322 22.44 17.77 0.00
N GLY A 323 23.00 17.67 1.19
CA GLY A 323 22.88 18.70 2.24
C GLY A 323 22.03 18.28 3.44
N TYR A 324 21.20 17.25 3.31
CA TYR A 324 20.50 16.64 4.44
C TYR A 324 21.37 15.57 5.12
N PRO A 325 21.34 15.45 6.46
CA PRO A 325 22.04 14.36 7.15
C PRO A 325 21.33 13.02 6.90
N GLY A 326 22.10 11.93 6.88
CA GLY A 326 21.53 10.58 7.05
C GLY A 326 21.07 10.40 8.50
N ILE A 327 20.05 9.60 8.75
CA ILE A 327 19.54 9.34 10.09
C ILE A 327 19.38 7.85 10.28
N ILE A 328 19.86 7.31 11.41
CA ILE A 328 19.72 5.93 11.80
C ILE A 328 19.05 5.90 13.17
N MET A 329 18.04 5.04 13.30
CA MET A 329 17.32 4.82 14.55
C MET A 329 17.33 3.34 14.90
N GLU A 330 17.63 3.05 16.16
CA GLU A 330 17.47 1.73 16.76
C GLU A 330 16.40 1.82 17.83
N LEU A 331 15.43 0.91 17.80
CA LEU A 331 14.29 0.90 18.68
C LEU A 331 14.43 -0.25 19.68
N LYS A 332 14.14 0.00 20.94
CA LYS A 332 14.08 -1.03 21.97
C LYS A 332 12.79 -0.91 22.76
N TRP A 333 12.28 -2.04 23.18
CA TRP A 333 11.08 -2.06 23.98
C TRP A 333 11.18 -3.06 25.13
N LYS A 334 10.64 -2.69 26.30
CA LYS A 334 10.50 -3.58 27.44
C LYS A 334 9.38 -3.10 28.37
N LYS A 335 8.61 -4.03 28.92
CA LYS A 335 7.52 -3.72 29.87
C LYS A 335 8.03 -3.23 31.23
N ASN A 336 7.27 -2.34 31.85
CA ASN A 336 7.38 -1.98 33.27
C ASN A 336 8.76 -1.51 33.71
N LEU A 337 9.45 -0.74 32.86
CA LEU A 337 10.74 -0.15 33.23
C LEU A 337 10.56 1.08 34.12
N THR A 338 11.51 1.30 35.03
CA THR A 338 11.70 2.58 35.72
C THR A 338 12.30 3.61 34.74
N GLU A 339 12.25 4.90 35.08
CA GLU A 339 12.85 5.97 34.25
C GLU A 339 14.35 5.74 34.00
N LYS A 340 15.06 5.28 35.01
CA LYS A 340 16.51 5.00 34.90
C LYS A 340 16.79 3.81 33.98
N GLU A 341 15.98 2.76 34.06
CA GLU A 341 16.11 1.59 33.18
C GLU A 341 15.74 1.93 31.74
N LEU A 342 14.71 2.76 31.54
CA LEU A 342 14.28 3.21 30.21
C LEU A 342 15.39 4.06 29.55
N ALA A 343 16.02 4.96 30.31
CA ALA A 343 17.15 5.73 29.82
C ALA A 343 18.35 4.81 29.47
N GLY A 344 18.65 3.83 30.32
CA GLY A 344 19.68 2.81 30.03
C GLY A 344 19.40 2.01 28.77
N LEU A 345 18.14 1.69 28.51
CA LEU A 345 17.72 0.96 27.31
C LEU A 345 17.90 1.80 26.03
N ALA A 346 17.60 3.11 26.08
CA ALA A 346 17.84 4.02 24.96
C ALA A 346 19.35 4.18 24.64
N VAL A 347 20.19 4.24 25.67
CA VAL A 347 21.65 4.23 25.51
C VAL A 347 22.14 2.92 24.88
N THR A 348 21.55 1.79 25.30
CA THR A 348 21.88 0.47 24.69
C THR A 348 21.54 0.44 23.20
N ALA A 349 20.36 0.96 22.82
CA ALA A 349 19.96 1.08 21.42
C ALA A 349 20.97 1.95 20.62
N LEU A 350 21.37 3.09 21.17
CA LEU A 350 22.31 3.98 20.53
C LEU A 350 23.71 3.34 20.35
N ASN A 351 24.19 2.62 21.38
CA ASN A 351 25.46 1.91 21.30
C ASN A 351 25.46 0.80 20.25
N GLN A 352 24.35 0.09 20.09
CA GLN A 352 24.19 -0.96 19.07
C GLN A 352 24.41 -0.41 17.66
N ILE A 353 23.93 0.80 17.34
CA ILE A 353 24.17 1.43 16.03
C ILE A 353 25.67 1.58 15.74
N ASN A 354 26.45 1.92 16.77
CA ASN A 354 27.89 2.11 16.62
C ASN A 354 28.66 0.78 16.55
N GLU A 355 28.34 -0.15 17.43
CA GLU A 355 28.98 -1.47 17.52
C GLU A 355 28.77 -2.29 16.23
N MET A 356 27.57 -2.26 15.69
CA MET A 356 27.19 -2.98 14.47
C MET A 356 27.44 -2.20 13.17
N ARG A 357 27.99 -0.98 13.25
CA ARG A 357 28.36 -0.15 12.11
C ARG A 357 27.23 0.06 11.11
N TYR A 358 26.02 0.30 11.61
CA TYR A 358 24.82 0.49 10.76
C TYR A 358 24.90 1.65 9.78
N ASP A 359 25.87 2.56 9.98
CA ASP A 359 26.15 3.68 9.08
C ASP A 359 26.99 3.31 7.83
N ALA A 360 27.43 2.06 7.71
CA ALA A 360 28.29 1.62 6.60
C ALA A 360 27.64 1.87 5.23
N GLU A 361 26.40 1.45 5.04
CA GLU A 361 25.66 1.67 3.78
C GLU A 361 25.54 3.15 3.42
N MET A 362 25.23 4.01 4.38
CA MET A 362 25.10 5.45 4.12
C MET A 362 26.45 6.09 3.74
N ARG A 363 27.54 5.60 4.32
CA ARG A 363 28.90 6.06 3.96
C ARG A 363 29.28 5.65 2.54
N GLU A 364 28.87 4.48 2.09
CA GLU A 364 29.04 4.05 0.70
C GLU A 364 28.31 4.96 -0.29
N TYR A 365 27.16 5.50 0.09
CA TYR A 365 26.44 6.53 -0.68
C TYR A 365 27.07 7.92 -0.58
N GLY A 366 28.18 8.07 0.13
CA GLY A 366 28.91 9.35 0.28
C GLY A 366 28.26 10.32 1.28
N ILE A 367 27.38 9.87 2.15
CA ILE A 367 26.74 10.68 3.19
C ILE A 367 27.74 10.88 4.33
N GLN A 368 28.18 12.12 4.53
CA GLN A 368 29.21 12.44 5.52
C GLN A 368 28.62 12.67 6.92
N LYS A 369 27.48 13.38 6.99
CA LYS A 369 26.81 13.68 8.27
C LYS A 369 25.72 12.65 8.51
N ILE A 370 25.85 11.84 9.55
CA ILE A 370 24.90 10.79 9.94
C ILE A 370 24.56 11.01 11.40
N LEU A 371 23.26 11.19 11.67
CA LEU A 371 22.69 11.36 13.00
C LEU A 371 22.19 9.99 13.49
N LYS A 372 22.41 9.69 14.77
CA LYS A 372 22.11 8.39 15.35
C LYS A 372 21.21 8.57 16.56
N PHE A 373 20.10 7.85 16.59
CA PHE A 373 19.11 7.93 17.64
C PHE A 373 18.84 6.54 18.23
N GLY A 374 19.01 6.39 19.54
CA GLY A 374 18.51 5.24 20.29
C GLY A 374 17.18 5.59 20.92
N VAL A 375 16.12 4.86 20.59
CA VAL A 375 14.76 5.12 21.06
C VAL A 375 14.28 3.92 21.87
N ALA A 376 13.87 4.15 23.11
CA ALA A 376 13.37 3.10 23.98
C ALA A 376 11.93 3.37 24.44
N PHE A 377 11.11 2.33 24.48
CA PHE A 377 9.71 2.39 24.88
C PHE A 377 9.41 1.50 26.08
N SER A 378 8.49 1.97 26.94
CA SER A 378 7.89 1.16 28.00
C SER A 378 6.44 1.58 28.24
N GLY A 379 5.48 0.88 27.62
CA GLY A 379 4.10 1.34 27.51
C GLY A 379 4.05 2.65 26.75
N LYS A 380 3.38 3.66 27.24
CA LYS A 380 3.30 4.98 26.61
C LYS A 380 4.57 5.85 26.79
N ARG A 381 5.49 5.43 27.66
CA ARG A 381 6.70 6.18 27.92
C ARG A 381 7.77 5.93 26.86
N VAL A 382 8.45 6.98 26.47
CA VAL A 382 9.54 6.94 25.50
C VAL A 382 10.77 7.68 26.05
N LYS A 383 11.93 7.18 25.71
CA LYS A 383 13.21 7.85 25.96
C LYS A 383 14.03 7.85 24.68
N VAL A 384 14.63 9.00 24.36
CA VAL A 384 15.46 9.19 23.16
C VAL A 384 16.84 9.69 23.57
N GLU A 385 17.86 9.01 23.06
CA GLU A 385 19.26 9.40 23.18
C GLU A 385 19.87 9.56 21.78
N THR A 386 20.85 10.49 21.64
CA THR A 386 21.51 10.80 20.35
C THR A 386 22.98 11.13 20.53
N ILE A 387 23.72 10.94 19.45
CA ILE A 387 25.12 11.37 19.31
C ILE A 387 25.27 12.26 18.08
#